data_3bccc1a23b0e0927d4f7d44541c9a08c
#
_entry.id   3bccc1a23b0e0927d4f7d44541c9a08c
#
_cell.length_a   1.000
_cell.length_b   1.000
_cell.length_c   1.000
_cell.angle_alpha   90.00
_cell.angle_beta   90.00
_cell.angle_gamma   90.00
#
_symmetry.space_group_name_H-M   'P 1'
#
loop_
_entity.id
_entity.type
_entity.pdbx_description
1 polymer ?
#
loop_
_entity_poly.entity_id
_entity_poly.type
_entity_poly.pdbx_seq_one_letter_code
_entity_poly.pdbx_strand_id
1 'polypeptide(L)'
;MYADSQWELPANWKLEEGEERQSSMYGDFKDADICQPEQKEWDDKGYSWQTRFWLDDMYMITTIQAQAYRVTNDRKYIDRAAREMVLYLDSIQQPSGLFYHAPTAPFCWGRGNGWMAAGMSELLRMLPQDNPDRAEIMKGYLKMMEKLKDTQDENGMWKQVVDDISMWEETSGSAMFAYAMITGVKKGWLPAEEYGPVARNAWIALTKYVNEQGDVEAVCEGT
;
A
#
# COMPACT_ATOMS: atom_id res chain seq x y z
N MET A 1 -9.69 -7.74 19.27
CA MET A 1 -10.06 -6.64 18.33
C MET A 1 -9.52 -7.01 16.95
N TYR A 2 -10.14 -6.58 15.85
CA TYR A 2 -9.69 -6.95 14.48
C TYR A 2 -8.20 -6.65 14.23
N ALA A 3 -7.68 -5.57 14.81
CA ALA A 3 -6.26 -5.22 14.72
C ALA A 3 -5.32 -6.25 15.38
N ASP A 4 -5.76 -6.94 16.40
CA ASP A 4 -4.94 -7.98 17.05
C ASP A 4 -4.89 -9.26 16.22
N SER A 5 -5.97 -9.60 15.51
CA SER A 5 -6.00 -10.80 14.65
C SER A 5 -4.99 -10.78 13.49
N GLN A 6 -4.44 -9.61 13.16
CA GLN A 6 -3.36 -9.51 12.18
C GLN A 6 -1.99 -9.93 12.75
N TRP A 7 -1.87 -10.05 14.09
CA TRP A 7 -0.67 -10.46 14.82
C TRP A 7 -0.87 -11.71 15.69
N GLU A 8 -2.00 -12.35 15.58
CA GLU A 8 -2.34 -13.56 16.33
C GLU A 8 -2.75 -14.63 15.32
N LEU A 9 -1.90 -15.62 15.12
CA LEU A 9 -2.22 -16.77 14.27
C LEU A 9 -3.57 -17.38 14.70
N PRO A 10 -4.45 -17.73 13.76
CA PRO A 10 -5.68 -18.43 14.07
C PRO A 10 -5.41 -19.70 14.91
N ALA A 11 -6.23 -19.96 15.92
CA ALA A 11 -6.05 -21.10 16.82
C ALA A 11 -6.14 -22.47 16.11
N ASN A 12 -6.77 -22.51 14.95
CA ASN A 12 -6.89 -23.69 14.08
C ASN A 12 -5.84 -23.72 12.96
N TRP A 13 -4.81 -22.85 13.03
CA TRP A 13 -3.74 -22.84 12.05
C TRP A 13 -3.09 -24.22 11.91
N LYS A 14 -2.96 -24.71 10.68
CA LYS A 14 -2.31 -25.99 10.35
C LYS A 14 -1.31 -25.73 9.24
N LEU A 15 -0.12 -26.29 9.40
CA LEU A 15 0.82 -26.45 8.32
C LEU A 15 0.35 -27.63 7.45
N GLU A 16 0.06 -27.41 6.17
CA GLU A 16 -0.11 -28.51 5.23
C GLU A 16 1.24 -29.12 4.89
N GLU A 17 1.49 -30.36 5.30
CA GLU A 17 2.63 -31.12 4.84
C GLU A 17 2.31 -31.69 3.45
N GLY A 18 3.03 -31.24 2.44
CA GLY A 18 3.35 -32.08 1.27
C GLY A 18 2.53 -31.93 0.00
N GLU A 19 1.68 -30.92 -0.21
CA GLU A 19 1.10 -30.67 -1.52
C GLU A 19 1.56 -29.32 -2.11
N GLU A 20 2.16 -29.37 -3.31
CA GLU A 20 2.36 -28.17 -4.15
C GLU A 20 0.97 -27.58 -4.45
N ARG A 21 0.61 -26.53 -3.75
CA ARG A 21 -0.58 -25.75 -4.10
C ARG A 21 -0.40 -25.16 -5.49
N GLN A 22 -1.24 -25.56 -6.41
CA GLN A 22 -1.56 -24.73 -7.56
C GLN A 22 -2.23 -23.46 -7.00
N SER A 23 -1.51 -22.36 -7.00
CA SER A 23 -2.05 -21.03 -6.76
C SER A 23 -3.14 -20.78 -7.80
N SER A 24 -4.39 -21.03 -7.44
CA SER A 24 -5.49 -20.50 -8.23
C SER A 24 -5.51 -19.00 -7.99
N MET A 25 -5.54 -18.22 -9.06
CA MET A 25 -5.60 -16.74 -9.03
C MET A 25 -6.85 -16.22 -8.29
N TYR A 26 -7.76 -17.11 -7.94
CA TYR A 26 -8.95 -16.92 -7.14
C TYR A 26 -9.07 -18.10 -6.18
N GLY A 27 -8.23 -18.09 -5.12
CA GLY A 27 -8.30 -19.11 -4.07
C GLY A 27 -9.72 -19.15 -3.49
N ASP A 28 -10.30 -20.34 -3.45
CA ASP A 28 -11.55 -20.56 -2.73
C ASP A 28 -11.36 -20.10 -1.28
N PHE A 29 -12.13 -19.12 -0.82
CA PHE A 29 -12.07 -18.55 0.54
C PHE A 29 -12.30 -19.60 1.66
N LYS A 30 -12.59 -20.84 1.30
CA LYS A 30 -12.71 -21.98 2.23
C LYS A 30 -11.37 -22.39 2.87
N ASP A 31 -10.25 -21.96 2.29
CA ASP A 31 -8.90 -22.27 2.77
C ASP A 31 -8.25 -21.10 3.53
N ALA A 32 -9.04 -20.13 4.00
CA ALA A 32 -8.56 -18.96 4.75
C ALA A 32 -7.84 -19.32 6.06
N ASP A 33 -7.98 -20.56 6.52
CA ASP A 33 -7.38 -21.08 7.76
C ASP A 33 -5.98 -21.69 7.54
N ILE A 34 -5.46 -21.68 6.30
CA ILE A 34 -4.18 -22.29 5.97
C ILE A 34 -3.15 -21.19 5.70
N CYS A 35 -2.25 -21.00 6.66
CA CYS A 35 -1.10 -20.12 6.49
C CYS A 35 0.03 -20.84 5.75
N GLN A 36 0.71 -20.14 4.87
CA GLN A 36 1.94 -20.64 4.25
C GLN A 36 3.08 -20.70 5.29
N PRO A 37 4.08 -21.58 5.13
CA PRO A 37 5.21 -21.67 6.05
C PRO A 37 5.90 -20.32 6.30
N GLU A 38 6.01 -19.50 5.28
CA GLU A 38 6.61 -18.16 5.34
C GLU A 38 5.82 -17.22 6.26
N GLN A 39 4.50 -17.35 6.30
CA GLN A 39 3.66 -16.53 7.19
C GLN A 39 3.92 -16.87 8.67
N LYS A 40 4.11 -18.16 8.98
CA LYS A 40 4.51 -18.61 10.33
C LYS A 40 5.91 -18.06 10.68
N GLU A 41 6.83 -18.04 9.74
CA GLU A 41 8.18 -17.52 9.96
C GLU A 41 8.14 -16.02 10.32
N TRP A 42 7.29 -15.23 9.65
CA TRP A 42 7.13 -13.81 9.96
C TRP A 42 6.46 -13.58 11.31
N ASP A 43 5.44 -14.37 11.64
CA ASP A 43 4.81 -14.33 12.97
C ASP A 43 5.83 -14.64 14.09
N ASP A 44 6.66 -15.66 13.93
CA ASP A 44 7.72 -16.02 14.87
C ASP A 44 8.76 -14.90 15.05
N LYS A 45 8.95 -14.06 14.03
CA LYS A 45 9.79 -12.85 14.07
C LYS A 45 9.07 -11.62 14.65
N GLY A 46 7.80 -11.75 15.01
CA GLY A 46 6.96 -10.69 15.59
C GLY A 46 6.41 -9.70 14.57
N TYR A 47 6.34 -10.08 13.29
CA TYR A 47 5.62 -9.38 12.24
C TYR A 47 4.18 -9.91 12.11
N SER A 48 3.41 -9.32 11.22
CA SER A 48 2.09 -9.87 10.91
C SER A 48 2.20 -11.24 10.26
N TRP A 49 1.39 -12.22 10.69
CA TRP A 49 1.29 -13.50 9.99
C TRP A 49 0.70 -13.35 8.58
N GLN A 50 0.10 -12.18 8.27
CA GLN A 50 -0.41 -11.87 6.93
C GLN A 50 0.70 -11.38 5.98
N THR A 51 1.95 -11.29 6.41
CA THR A 51 3.09 -10.83 5.61
C THR A 51 3.34 -11.77 4.43
N ARG A 52 3.16 -11.27 3.21
CA ARG A 52 3.33 -12.00 1.95
C ARG A 52 4.16 -11.21 0.94
N PHE A 53 4.50 -9.97 1.26
CA PHE A 53 5.09 -8.98 0.36
C PHE A 53 4.23 -8.65 -0.88
N TRP A 54 2.93 -8.75 -0.75
CA TRP A 54 2.00 -8.20 -1.71
C TRP A 54 1.67 -6.75 -1.33
N LEU A 55 1.65 -5.87 -2.33
CA LEU A 55 1.41 -4.44 -2.08
C LEU A 55 0.07 -4.16 -1.39
N ASP A 56 -0.93 -4.98 -1.69
CA ASP A 56 -2.27 -4.86 -1.12
C ASP A 56 -2.27 -4.98 0.40
N ASP A 57 -1.41 -5.83 0.95
CA ASP A 57 -1.34 -6.08 2.40
C ASP A 57 -1.08 -4.79 3.18
N MET A 58 -0.24 -3.90 2.64
CA MET A 58 0.25 -2.76 3.41
C MET A 58 -0.78 -1.69 3.71
N TYR A 59 -1.74 -1.43 2.81
CA TYR A 59 -2.84 -0.53 3.14
C TYR A 59 -3.74 -1.13 4.22
N MET A 60 -4.10 -2.42 4.06
CA MET A 60 -5.01 -3.11 4.98
C MET A 60 -4.40 -3.20 6.38
N ILE A 61 -3.13 -3.61 6.47
CA ILE A 61 -2.42 -3.72 7.76
C ILE A 61 -2.28 -2.34 8.40
N THR A 62 -1.69 -1.38 7.70
CA THR A 62 -1.35 -0.07 8.28
C THR A 62 -2.58 0.73 8.69
N THR A 63 -3.64 0.71 7.89
CA THR A 63 -4.85 1.48 8.17
C THR A 63 -5.59 0.95 9.38
N ILE A 64 -5.76 -0.37 9.50
CA ILE A 64 -6.43 -0.99 10.65
C ILE A 64 -5.65 -0.69 11.94
N GLN A 65 -4.32 -0.84 11.91
CA GLN A 65 -3.45 -0.56 13.06
C GLN A 65 -3.47 0.93 13.45
N ALA A 66 -3.42 1.83 12.47
CA ALA A 66 -3.49 3.26 12.71
C ALA A 66 -4.84 3.67 13.35
N GLN A 67 -5.95 3.09 12.89
CA GLN A 67 -7.26 3.33 13.51
C GLN A 67 -7.37 2.73 14.91
N ALA A 68 -6.80 1.54 15.14
CA ALA A 68 -6.75 0.95 16.48
C ALA A 68 -5.95 1.82 17.45
N TYR A 69 -4.79 2.34 17.03
CA TYR A 69 -4.04 3.32 17.81
C TYR A 69 -4.85 4.57 18.12
N ARG A 70 -5.52 5.14 17.13
CA ARG A 70 -6.34 6.34 17.31
C ARG A 70 -7.45 6.17 18.35
N VAL A 71 -8.05 4.97 18.43
CA VAL A 71 -9.15 4.69 19.36
C VAL A 71 -8.65 4.33 20.76
N THR A 72 -7.55 3.58 20.84
CA THR A 72 -7.07 3.01 22.12
C THR A 72 -5.93 3.80 22.75
N ASN A 73 -5.20 4.59 21.96
CA ASN A 73 -3.94 5.24 22.32
C ASN A 73 -2.85 4.24 22.77
N ASP A 74 -2.99 2.95 22.41
CA ASP A 74 -2.00 1.92 22.70
C ASP A 74 -0.97 1.86 21.57
N ARG A 75 0.27 2.24 21.88
CA ARG A 75 1.39 2.34 20.93
C ARG A 75 1.70 1.01 20.23
N LYS A 76 1.37 -0.12 20.83
CA LYS A 76 1.62 -1.42 20.20
C LYS A 76 1.09 -1.49 18.75
N TYR A 77 -0.07 -0.88 18.50
CA TYR A 77 -0.70 -0.92 17.16
C TYR A 77 0.10 -0.13 16.13
N ILE A 78 0.47 1.10 16.46
CA ILE A 78 1.17 1.96 15.50
C ILE A 78 2.64 1.56 15.34
N ASP A 79 3.29 1.11 16.41
CA ASP A 79 4.70 0.71 16.37
C ASP A 79 4.89 -0.57 15.56
N ARG A 80 4.00 -1.58 15.70
CA ARG A 80 4.08 -2.80 14.88
C ARG A 80 3.78 -2.55 13.40
N ALA A 81 2.84 -1.64 13.08
CA ALA A 81 2.57 -1.23 11.70
C ALA A 81 3.76 -0.48 11.07
N ALA A 82 4.44 0.36 11.84
CA ALA A 82 5.63 1.06 11.36
C ALA A 82 6.77 0.07 11.04
N ARG A 83 7.02 -0.87 11.94
CA ARG A 83 8.01 -1.93 11.74
C ARG A 83 7.69 -2.79 10.51
N GLU A 84 6.42 -3.14 10.31
CA GLU A 84 5.95 -3.87 9.12
C GLU A 84 6.19 -3.08 7.85
N MET A 85 5.88 -1.78 7.85
CA MET A 85 6.12 -0.90 6.70
C MET A 85 7.60 -0.84 6.32
N VAL A 86 8.51 -0.74 7.29
CA VAL A 86 9.96 -0.75 7.02
C VAL A 86 10.38 -2.07 6.39
N LEU A 87 9.86 -3.21 6.86
CA LEU A 87 10.12 -4.52 6.26
C LEU A 87 9.74 -4.55 4.77
N TYR A 88 8.59 -3.98 4.40
CA TYR A 88 8.18 -3.91 2.99
C TYR A 88 9.02 -2.92 2.18
N LEU A 89 9.39 -1.77 2.76
CA LEU A 89 10.30 -0.82 2.11
C LEU A 89 11.64 -1.46 1.76
N ASP A 90 12.23 -2.18 2.71
CA ASP A 90 13.52 -2.84 2.54
C ASP A 90 13.46 -4.01 1.54
N SER A 91 12.32 -4.68 1.46
CA SER A 91 12.17 -5.91 0.67
C SER A 91 11.76 -5.67 -0.78
N ILE A 92 10.84 -4.71 -1.04
CA ILE A 92 10.22 -4.60 -2.37
C ILE A 92 10.21 -3.18 -2.97
N GLN A 93 10.64 -2.13 -2.23
CA GLN A 93 10.81 -0.80 -2.84
C GLN A 93 12.02 -0.80 -3.78
N GLN A 94 11.78 -0.43 -5.03
CA GLN A 94 12.82 -0.39 -6.04
C GLN A 94 13.68 0.88 -5.96
N PRO A 95 14.87 0.90 -6.56
CA PRO A 95 15.69 2.11 -6.65
C PRO A 95 14.98 3.31 -7.27
N SER A 96 13.98 3.10 -8.12
CA SER A 96 13.12 4.13 -8.69
C SER A 96 12.19 4.82 -7.68
N GLY A 97 11.91 4.18 -6.53
CA GLY A 97 10.92 4.62 -5.57
C GLY A 97 9.57 3.90 -5.67
N LEU A 98 9.28 3.28 -6.81
CA LEU A 98 8.11 2.42 -6.98
C LEU A 98 8.32 1.05 -6.32
N PHE A 99 7.26 0.27 -6.28
CA PHE A 99 7.27 -1.06 -5.70
C PHE A 99 6.90 -2.10 -6.75
N TYR A 100 7.57 -3.23 -6.73
CA TYR A 100 7.08 -4.40 -7.44
C TYR A 100 5.81 -4.93 -6.75
N HIS A 101 4.88 -5.47 -7.54
CA HIS A 101 3.62 -5.99 -7.03
C HIS A 101 3.83 -7.08 -5.96
N ALA A 102 4.76 -7.99 -6.23
CA ALA A 102 5.22 -9.02 -5.31
C ALA A 102 6.65 -9.45 -5.70
N PRO A 103 7.38 -10.23 -4.88
CA PRO A 103 8.71 -10.72 -5.23
C PRO A 103 8.74 -11.52 -6.54
N THR A 104 7.64 -12.24 -6.84
CA THR A 104 7.48 -13.04 -8.07
C THR A 104 6.81 -12.30 -9.21
N ALA A 105 6.40 -11.05 -9.01
CA ALA A 105 5.70 -10.22 -9.98
C ALA A 105 6.40 -8.85 -10.14
N PRO A 106 7.53 -8.79 -10.89
CA PRO A 106 8.41 -7.62 -10.94
C PRO A 106 7.91 -6.55 -11.91
N PHE A 107 6.70 -6.04 -11.68
CA PHE A 107 6.10 -4.92 -12.40
C PHE A 107 5.45 -3.94 -11.41
N CYS A 108 5.45 -2.66 -11.77
CA CYS A 108 4.96 -1.56 -10.93
C CYS A 108 3.47 -1.32 -11.15
N TRP A 109 2.63 -2.25 -10.69
CA TRP A 109 1.19 -2.16 -10.81
C TRP A 109 0.61 -0.92 -10.14
N GLY A 110 -0.22 -0.15 -10.89
CA GLY A 110 -0.71 1.17 -10.48
C GLY A 110 -1.52 1.14 -9.17
N ARG A 111 -2.55 0.30 -9.09
CA ARG A 111 -3.34 0.19 -7.85
C ARG A 111 -2.53 -0.34 -6.67
N GLY A 112 -1.65 -1.31 -6.88
CA GLY A 112 -0.77 -1.82 -5.83
C GLY A 112 0.16 -0.73 -5.27
N ASN A 113 0.80 0.04 -6.14
CA ASN A 113 1.57 1.22 -5.74
C ASN A 113 0.68 2.28 -5.07
N GLY A 114 -0.58 2.41 -5.49
CA GLY A 114 -1.57 3.25 -4.81
C GLY A 114 -1.79 2.83 -3.35
N TRP A 115 -1.91 1.53 -3.07
CA TRP A 115 -2.01 1.02 -1.71
C TRP A 115 -0.81 1.38 -0.84
N MET A 116 0.41 1.31 -1.39
CA MET A 116 1.63 1.74 -0.69
C MET A 116 1.62 3.24 -0.42
N ALA A 117 1.28 4.07 -1.41
CA ALA A 117 1.23 5.53 -1.27
C ALA A 117 0.20 5.96 -0.20
N ALA A 118 -1.01 5.42 -0.27
CA ALA A 118 -2.07 5.71 0.70
C ALA A 118 -1.73 5.13 2.08
N GLY A 119 -1.21 3.91 2.16
CA GLY A 119 -0.81 3.25 3.41
C GLY A 119 0.28 4.02 4.15
N MET A 120 1.36 4.41 3.45
CA MET A 120 2.41 5.26 4.04
C MET A 120 1.86 6.61 4.52
N SER A 121 0.95 7.22 3.73
CA SER A 121 0.35 8.50 4.11
C SER A 121 -0.48 8.40 5.38
N GLU A 122 -1.35 7.39 5.49
CA GLU A 122 -2.17 7.17 6.67
C GLU A 122 -1.32 6.81 7.90
N LEU A 123 -0.32 5.97 7.73
CA LEU A 123 0.60 5.61 8.79
C LEU A 123 1.35 6.85 9.31
N LEU A 124 2.01 7.61 8.43
CA LEU A 124 2.78 8.81 8.79
C LEU A 124 1.94 9.90 9.45
N ARG A 125 0.65 10.00 9.11
CA ARG A 125 -0.28 10.95 9.77
C ARG A 125 -0.50 10.65 11.24
N MET A 126 -0.48 9.38 11.61
CA MET A 126 -0.77 8.88 12.95
C MET A 126 0.48 8.55 13.75
N LEU A 127 1.57 8.22 13.08
CA LEU A 127 2.82 7.77 13.69
C LEU A 127 3.43 8.88 14.54
N PRO A 128 3.71 8.62 15.83
CA PRO A 128 4.38 9.59 16.71
C PRO A 128 5.74 10.04 16.17
N GLN A 129 6.12 11.28 16.47
CA GLN A 129 7.39 11.86 16.01
C GLN A 129 8.62 11.14 16.57
N ASP A 130 8.49 10.53 17.74
CA ASP A 130 9.53 9.78 18.44
C ASP A 130 9.62 8.30 18.04
N ASN A 131 8.78 7.85 17.10
CA ASN A 131 8.85 6.47 16.59
C ASN A 131 10.17 6.27 15.79
N PRO A 132 10.97 5.22 16.08
CA PRO A 132 12.27 5.01 15.46
C PRO A 132 12.21 4.78 13.95
N ASP A 133 11.11 4.20 13.45
CA ASP A 133 10.93 3.83 12.03
C ASP A 133 10.43 5.00 11.18
N ARG A 134 9.98 6.09 11.81
CA ARG A 134 9.35 7.22 11.12
C ARG A 134 10.24 7.83 10.03
N ALA A 135 11.54 7.97 10.30
CA ALA A 135 12.46 8.58 9.35
C ALA A 135 12.62 7.75 8.07
N GLU A 136 12.71 6.43 8.21
CA GLU A 136 12.84 5.53 7.07
C GLU A 136 11.53 5.46 6.25
N ILE A 137 10.38 5.42 6.92
CA ILE A 137 9.07 5.47 6.23
C ILE A 137 8.90 6.79 5.47
N MET A 138 9.29 7.91 6.08
CA MET A 138 9.26 9.21 5.41
C MET A 138 10.17 9.26 4.18
N LYS A 139 11.37 8.70 4.28
CA LYS A 139 12.32 8.61 3.15
C LYS A 139 11.74 7.76 2.01
N GLY A 140 11.16 6.60 2.31
CA GLY A 140 10.48 5.75 1.33
C GLY A 140 9.30 6.46 0.64
N TYR A 141 8.49 7.17 1.43
CA TYR A 141 7.38 7.98 0.93
C TYR A 141 7.86 9.09 -0.01
N LEU A 142 8.85 9.89 0.40
CA LEU A 142 9.37 11.01 -0.41
C LEU A 142 9.94 10.50 -1.74
N LYS A 143 10.71 9.41 -1.71
CA LYS A 143 11.26 8.77 -2.89
C LYS A 143 10.17 8.31 -3.86
N MET A 144 9.09 7.74 -3.34
CA MET A 144 7.94 7.35 -4.15
C MET A 144 7.22 8.56 -4.75
N MET A 145 6.99 9.62 -3.97
CA MET A 145 6.31 10.84 -4.44
C MET A 145 7.09 11.53 -5.56
N GLU A 146 8.42 11.56 -5.49
CA GLU A 146 9.27 12.07 -6.55
C GLU A 146 9.05 11.30 -7.86
N LYS A 147 9.11 9.97 -7.81
CA LYS A 147 8.88 9.15 -9.00
C LYS A 147 7.47 9.28 -9.56
N LEU A 148 6.47 9.32 -8.70
CA LEU A 148 5.08 9.52 -9.13
C LEU A 148 4.87 10.87 -9.80
N LYS A 149 5.52 11.93 -9.32
CA LYS A 149 5.49 13.24 -9.99
C LYS A 149 6.03 13.15 -11.42
N ASP A 150 7.14 12.43 -11.60
CA ASP A 150 7.81 12.29 -12.91
C ASP A 150 7.05 11.37 -13.88
N THR A 151 6.18 10.51 -13.39
CA THR A 151 5.41 9.54 -14.19
C THR A 151 3.95 9.92 -14.40
N GLN A 152 3.50 11.07 -13.89
CA GLN A 152 2.18 11.60 -14.23
C GLN A 152 2.13 11.92 -15.73
N ASP A 153 1.12 11.45 -16.44
CA ASP A 153 0.98 11.74 -17.86
C ASP A 153 0.41 13.16 -18.12
N GLU A 154 0.37 13.53 -19.38
CA GLU A 154 -0.11 14.86 -19.81
C GLU A 154 -1.60 15.11 -19.49
N ASN A 155 -2.39 14.05 -19.28
CA ASN A 155 -3.79 14.11 -18.88
C ASN A 155 -3.97 14.27 -17.37
N GLY A 156 -2.90 14.12 -16.59
CA GLY A 156 -2.90 14.19 -15.14
C GLY A 156 -3.14 12.85 -14.44
N MET A 157 -3.11 11.75 -15.18
CA MET A 157 -3.35 10.39 -14.68
C MET A 157 -2.04 9.59 -14.56
N TRP A 158 -2.14 8.38 -14.02
CA TRP A 158 -1.08 7.37 -14.04
C TRP A 158 -1.57 6.10 -14.72
N LYS A 159 -0.63 5.34 -15.24
CA LYS A 159 -0.88 4.14 -16.02
C LYS A 159 -1.08 2.92 -15.13
N GLN A 160 -1.73 1.88 -15.69
CA GLN A 160 -1.94 0.57 -15.07
C GLN A 160 -0.62 -0.05 -14.57
N VAL A 161 0.45 0.10 -15.34
CA VAL A 161 1.84 -0.12 -14.90
C VAL A 161 2.50 1.26 -14.90
N VAL A 162 2.88 1.75 -13.72
CA VAL A 162 3.21 3.18 -13.49
C VAL A 162 4.37 3.67 -14.34
N ASP A 163 5.32 2.80 -14.63
CA ASP A 163 6.54 3.07 -15.40
C ASP A 163 6.45 2.61 -16.87
N ASP A 164 5.26 2.22 -17.36
CA ASP A 164 5.02 1.88 -18.76
C ASP A 164 3.98 2.82 -19.38
N ILE A 165 4.46 3.78 -20.16
CA ILE A 165 3.60 4.79 -20.81
C ILE A 165 2.64 4.21 -21.85
N SER A 166 2.88 3.00 -22.35
CA SER A 166 2.01 2.32 -23.31
C SER A 166 0.73 1.76 -22.70
N MET A 167 0.68 1.65 -21.38
CA MET A 167 -0.48 1.17 -20.65
C MET A 167 -1.60 2.22 -20.59
N TRP A 168 -2.81 1.73 -20.32
CA TRP A 168 -3.99 2.59 -20.15
C TRP A 168 -3.96 3.35 -18.81
N GLU A 169 -4.73 4.44 -18.72
CA GLU A 169 -4.88 5.27 -17.52
C GLU A 169 -5.77 4.58 -16.49
N GLU A 170 -5.24 4.38 -15.28
CA GLU A 170 -5.90 3.62 -14.23
C GLU A 170 -6.36 4.55 -13.09
N THR A 171 -7.66 4.57 -12.82
CA THR A 171 -8.28 5.57 -11.93
C THR A 171 -8.07 5.29 -10.46
N SER A 172 -8.07 4.03 -10.02
CA SER A 172 -7.99 3.69 -8.59
C SER A 172 -6.60 4.03 -8.01
N GLY A 173 -5.53 3.67 -8.70
CA GLY A 173 -4.17 4.05 -8.32
C GLY A 173 -3.95 5.55 -8.40
N SER A 174 -4.42 6.18 -9.48
CA SER A 174 -4.33 7.65 -9.66
C SER A 174 -5.02 8.41 -8.52
N ALA A 175 -6.17 7.95 -8.06
CA ALA A 175 -6.87 8.55 -6.91
C ALA A 175 -6.05 8.45 -5.62
N MET A 176 -5.43 7.28 -5.37
CA MET A 176 -4.59 7.05 -4.20
C MET A 176 -3.29 7.86 -4.25
N PHE A 177 -2.67 8.03 -5.42
CA PHE A 177 -1.50 8.88 -5.60
C PHE A 177 -1.84 10.36 -5.36
N ALA A 178 -2.94 10.84 -5.93
CA ALA A 178 -3.44 12.19 -5.66
C ALA A 178 -3.70 12.42 -4.17
N TYR A 179 -4.35 11.46 -3.50
CA TYR A 179 -4.58 11.49 -2.06
C TYR A 179 -3.29 11.59 -1.26
N ALA A 180 -2.29 10.77 -1.59
CA ALA A 180 -0.99 10.77 -0.92
C ALA A 180 -0.27 12.11 -1.08
N MET A 181 -0.24 12.68 -2.30
CA MET A 181 0.36 13.98 -2.56
C MET A 181 -0.38 15.12 -1.84
N ILE A 182 -1.72 15.15 -1.89
CA ILE A 182 -2.53 16.15 -1.17
C ILE A 182 -2.23 16.08 0.34
N THR A 183 -2.14 14.86 0.88
CA THR A 183 -1.80 14.65 2.29
C THR A 183 -0.41 15.19 2.62
N GLY A 184 0.59 14.89 1.79
CA GLY A 184 1.96 15.36 1.97
C GLY A 184 2.08 16.88 1.93
N VAL A 185 1.42 17.54 0.98
CA VAL A 185 1.38 19.00 0.91
C VAL A 185 0.70 19.60 2.14
N LYS A 186 -0.47 19.08 2.53
CA LYS A 186 -1.19 19.57 3.73
C LYS A 186 -0.41 19.36 5.03
N LYS A 187 0.45 18.36 5.09
CA LYS A 187 1.29 18.06 6.26
C LYS A 187 2.66 18.75 6.23
N GLY A 188 2.97 19.47 5.15
CA GLY A 188 4.28 20.12 4.97
C GLY A 188 5.42 19.13 4.70
N TRP A 189 5.12 17.90 4.26
CA TRP A 189 6.12 16.91 3.88
C TRP A 189 6.60 17.12 2.44
N LEU A 190 5.73 17.67 1.59
CA LEU A 190 5.98 17.96 0.18
C LEU A 190 5.84 19.47 -0.08
N PRO A 191 6.75 20.08 -0.87
CA PRO A 191 6.63 21.48 -1.31
C PRO A 191 5.33 21.70 -2.07
N ALA A 192 4.53 22.68 -1.63
CA ALA A 192 3.21 22.96 -2.21
C ALA A 192 3.28 23.47 -3.64
N GLU A 193 4.29 24.29 -3.97
CA GLU A 193 4.53 24.82 -5.31
C GLU A 193 4.89 23.76 -6.33
N GLU A 194 5.49 22.64 -5.89
CA GLU A 194 5.93 21.56 -6.75
C GLU A 194 4.86 20.45 -6.88
N TYR A 195 4.33 19.98 -5.77
CA TYR A 195 3.37 18.85 -5.74
C TYR A 195 1.90 19.27 -5.79
N GLY A 196 1.61 20.52 -5.46
CA GLY A 196 0.25 21.06 -5.52
C GLY A 196 -0.36 21.00 -6.93
N PRO A 197 0.34 21.47 -7.98
CA PRO A 197 -0.13 21.34 -9.36
C PRO A 197 -0.36 19.89 -9.79
N VAL A 198 0.56 18.97 -9.47
CA VAL A 198 0.47 17.54 -9.80
C VAL A 198 -0.80 16.92 -9.19
N ALA A 199 -1.01 17.13 -7.90
CA ALA A 199 -2.18 16.63 -7.19
C ALA A 199 -3.49 17.25 -7.71
N ARG A 200 -3.47 18.55 -8.07
CA ARG A 200 -4.62 19.23 -8.64
C ARG A 200 -4.97 18.70 -10.03
N ASN A 201 -3.97 18.48 -10.89
CA ASN A 201 -4.17 17.92 -12.22
C ASN A 201 -4.81 16.54 -12.14
N ALA A 202 -4.31 15.68 -11.25
CA ALA A 202 -4.88 14.36 -10.99
C ALA A 202 -6.35 14.45 -10.54
N TRP A 203 -6.66 15.35 -9.60
CA TRP A 203 -8.02 15.53 -9.12
C TRP A 203 -8.97 15.96 -10.25
N ILE A 204 -8.55 16.91 -11.08
CA ILE A 204 -9.35 17.38 -12.24
C ILE A 204 -9.51 16.26 -13.27
N ALA A 205 -8.45 15.48 -13.54
CA ALA A 205 -8.50 14.36 -14.46
C ALA A 205 -9.49 13.29 -14.00
N LEU A 206 -9.41 12.88 -12.75
CA LEU A 206 -10.28 11.88 -12.14
C LEU A 206 -11.78 12.22 -12.25
N THR A 207 -12.14 13.51 -12.19
CA THR A 207 -13.56 13.92 -12.34
C THR A 207 -14.14 13.59 -13.70
N LYS A 208 -13.30 13.43 -14.74
CA LYS A 208 -13.74 13.07 -16.09
C LYS A 208 -14.10 11.59 -16.24
N TYR A 209 -13.66 10.76 -15.28
CA TYR A 209 -13.94 9.32 -15.23
C TYR A 209 -15.14 8.98 -14.36
N VAL A 210 -15.87 9.98 -13.85
CA VAL A 210 -17.15 9.77 -13.17
C VAL A 210 -18.27 9.99 -14.19
N ASN A 211 -19.03 8.93 -14.48
CA ASN A 211 -20.13 9.00 -15.45
C ASN A 211 -21.37 9.69 -14.85
N GLU A 212 -22.42 9.86 -15.66
CA GLU A 212 -23.67 10.49 -15.24
C GLU A 212 -24.40 9.75 -14.11
N GLN A 213 -24.16 8.45 -13.95
CA GLN A 213 -24.71 7.61 -12.88
C GLN A 213 -23.92 7.72 -11.58
N GLY A 214 -22.72 8.34 -11.62
CA GLY A 214 -21.81 8.45 -10.50
C GLY A 214 -20.83 7.28 -10.36
N ASP A 215 -20.78 6.37 -11.34
CA ASP A 215 -19.82 5.28 -11.36
C ASP A 215 -18.44 5.79 -11.82
N VAL A 216 -17.38 5.20 -11.30
CA VAL A 216 -16.00 5.50 -11.70
C VAL A 216 -15.55 4.50 -12.76
N GLU A 217 -15.15 5.01 -13.92
CA GLU A 217 -14.69 4.22 -15.06
C GLU A 217 -13.15 4.01 -15.02
N ALA A 218 -12.65 3.15 -15.90
CA ALA A 218 -11.23 2.81 -16.03
C ALA A 218 -10.57 2.37 -14.70
N VAL A 219 -11.29 1.62 -13.90
CA VAL A 219 -10.81 0.97 -12.68
C VAL A 219 -10.28 -0.42 -13.03
N CYS A 220 -9.13 -0.78 -12.52
CA CYS A 220 -8.59 -2.13 -12.64
C CYS A 220 -9.49 -3.15 -11.91
N GLU A 221 -9.90 -4.22 -12.59
CA GLU A 221 -10.79 -5.24 -12.01
C GLU A 221 -10.11 -6.19 -11.02
N GLY A 222 -8.82 -6.41 -11.16
CA GLY A 222 -8.10 -7.36 -10.33
C GLY A 222 -6.58 -7.19 -10.41
N THR A 223 -5.87 -8.08 -9.77
CA THR A 223 -4.41 -8.23 -9.83
C THR A 223 -4.02 -9.34 -10.78
#